data_d413e7658cf6b44fa1a223f78e75c58f
#
_entry.id   d413e7658cf6b44fa1a223f78e75c58f
#
_cell.length_a   1.000
_cell.length_b   1.000
_cell.length_c   1.000
_cell.angle_alpha   90.00
_cell.angle_beta   90.00
_cell.angle_gamma   90.00
#
_symmetry.space_group_name_H-M   'P 1'
#
loop_
_entity.id
_entity.type
_entity.pdbx_description
1 polymer ?
#
loop_
_entity_poly.entity_id
_entity_poly.type
_entity_poly.pdbx_seq_one_letter_code
_entity_poly.pdbx_strand_id
1 'polypeptide(L)'
;MKNTTNIKIFNGDCIDSTKRIPDCSVDLGIYDPPFGLGESEFDKHYKRDTANVIDGYTEAPEDYDSWTEKWMTEAKRVMKPNGSMYVIMGHTNLRSVLNAANKIGLHEINHMVWKYNFGVYTKKKYVTSHYHILYYSNIGSTVKVTFNPNCRFGSQEKDDNGGSLLYKDLEDVFVINKEFAPSEKKNQNKLPNELIKKLILYSSNEGDMVCDFFMGNFTTAYCSIMLGRNVCGYEINKNSFDYHIDKIHALEFGSGLKDLRPVKNIVPLNQGKPISENEENEIYEYYCNELKKKKKKKVISEELQQKFQRGKFSIKNILDKMMEKNKMNE
;
A
#
# COMPACT_ATOMS: atom_id res chain seq x y z
N MET A 1 -25.37 13.85 -4.65
CA MET A 1 -24.53 15.08 -4.54
C MET A 1 -23.24 14.77 -5.28
N LYS A 2 -22.80 15.59 -6.25
CA LYS A 2 -21.47 15.42 -6.87
C LYS A 2 -20.46 15.73 -5.77
N ASN A 3 -19.69 14.73 -5.32
CA ASN A 3 -18.56 14.96 -4.43
C ASN A 3 -17.59 15.88 -5.15
N THR A 4 -17.50 17.12 -4.71
CA THR A 4 -16.51 18.07 -5.23
C THR A 4 -15.15 17.65 -4.68
N THR A 5 -14.24 17.32 -5.56
CA THR A 5 -12.84 16.99 -5.21
C THR A 5 -12.20 18.18 -4.49
N ASN A 6 -11.63 17.95 -3.32
CA ASN A 6 -10.85 18.96 -2.61
C ASN A 6 -9.37 18.77 -2.94
N ILE A 7 -8.84 19.65 -3.80
CA ILE A 7 -7.43 19.64 -4.26
C ILE A 7 -6.76 20.90 -3.70
N LYS A 8 -5.72 20.71 -2.89
CA LYS A 8 -4.92 21.79 -2.27
C LYS A 8 -3.44 21.56 -2.48
N ILE A 9 -2.99 21.66 -3.72
CA ILE A 9 -1.58 21.49 -4.08
C ILE A 9 -0.97 22.86 -4.36
N PHE A 10 0.20 23.11 -3.79
CA PHE A 10 0.87 24.41 -3.85
C PHE A 10 2.26 24.27 -4.46
N ASN A 11 2.65 25.23 -5.29
CA ASN A 11 4.04 25.37 -5.67
C ASN A 11 4.82 26.05 -4.54
N GLY A 12 5.87 25.41 -4.05
CA GLY A 12 6.74 25.93 -2.99
C GLY A 12 7.35 24.86 -2.11
N ASP A 13 8.20 25.29 -1.21
CA ASP A 13 8.83 24.45 -0.20
C ASP A 13 7.82 24.03 0.87
N CYS A 14 7.82 22.74 1.23
CA CYS A 14 6.90 22.19 2.23
C CYS A 14 7.17 22.74 3.64
N ILE A 15 8.40 23.12 3.98
CA ILE A 15 8.76 23.65 5.30
C ILE A 15 8.27 25.10 5.44
N ASP A 16 8.52 25.93 4.42
CA ASP A 16 8.15 27.35 4.48
C ASP A 16 6.65 27.60 4.29
N SER A 17 5.97 26.69 3.63
CA SER A 17 4.58 26.82 3.19
C SER A 17 3.56 26.02 4.00
N THR A 18 3.99 25.25 4.99
CA THR A 18 3.16 24.26 5.72
C THR A 18 1.92 24.85 6.38
N LYS A 19 1.94 26.09 6.81
CA LYS A 19 0.77 26.78 7.41
C LYS A 19 -0.47 26.81 6.50
N ARG A 20 -0.32 26.51 5.20
CA ARG A 20 -1.46 26.41 4.27
C ARG A 20 -2.26 25.12 4.46
N ILE A 21 -1.66 24.08 5.05
CA ILE A 21 -2.35 22.84 5.40
C ILE A 21 -2.64 22.88 6.91
N PRO A 22 -3.93 22.81 7.32
CA PRO A 22 -4.31 22.89 8.73
C PRO A 22 -3.78 21.72 9.57
N ASP A 23 -3.62 21.94 10.87
CA ASP A 23 -3.31 20.89 11.83
C ASP A 23 -4.37 19.80 11.81
N CYS A 24 -3.97 18.56 12.03
CA CYS A 24 -4.87 17.40 12.16
C CYS A 24 -5.91 17.30 11.03
N SER A 25 -5.52 17.57 9.77
CA SER A 25 -6.41 17.58 8.61
C SER A 25 -6.15 16.45 7.61
N VAL A 26 -5.03 15.74 7.74
CA VAL A 26 -4.56 14.70 6.82
C VAL A 26 -4.82 13.32 7.41
N ASP A 27 -5.44 12.45 6.63
CA ASP A 27 -5.71 11.05 7.00
C ASP A 27 -4.52 10.15 6.68
N LEU A 28 -3.88 10.38 5.52
CA LEU A 28 -2.76 9.60 5.03
C LEU A 28 -1.68 10.48 4.41
N GLY A 29 -0.45 10.39 4.89
CA GLY A 29 0.74 10.95 4.25
C GLY A 29 1.46 9.91 3.39
N ILE A 30 1.92 10.29 2.19
CA ILE A 30 2.83 9.46 1.37
C ILE A 30 3.95 10.36 0.89
N TYR A 31 5.15 10.14 1.37
CA TYR A 31 6.28 11.04 1.17
C TYR A 31 7.45 10.30 0.53
N ASP A 32 7.94 10.81 -0.61
CA ASP A 32 9.15 10.35 -1.31
C ASP A 32 10.16 11.52 -1.37
N PRO A 33 10.83 11.84 -0.24
CA PRO A 33 11.73 12.98 -0.17
C PRO A 33 12.96 12.76 -1.06
N PRO A 34 13.62 13.84 -1.53
CA PRO A 34 14.91 13.72 -2.18
C PRO A 34 15.92 13.01 -1.26
N PHE A 35 16.75 12.13 -1.86
CA PHE A 35 17.56 11.20 -1.05
C PHE A 35 18.90 11.79 -0.56
N GLY A 36 19.24 13.02 -0.95
CA GLY A 36 20.49 13.66 -0.55
C GLY A 36 21.74 12.99 -1.13
N LEU A 37 21.69 12.55 -2.38
CA LEU A 37 22.79 11.82 -3.02
C LEU A 37 23.80 12.74 -3.71
N GLY A 38 23.50 14.04 -3.83
CA GLY A 38 24.25 15.01 -4.62
C GLY A 38 24.02 14.86 -6.13
N GLU A 39 23.98 15.98 -6.85
CA GLU A 39 23.68 16.01 -8.29
C GLU A 39 24.64 15.18 -9.15
N SER A 40 25.91 15.03 -8.71
CA SER A 40 26.96 14.39 -9.49
C SER A 40 26.89 12.86 -9.58
N GLU A 41 26.18 12.18 -8.66
CA GLU A 41 26.10 10.73 -8.64
C GLU A 41 24.96 10.15 -9.45
N PHE A 42 23.85 10.88 -9.62
CA PHE A 42 22.70 10.41 -10.38
C PHE A 42 22.95 10.32 -11.89
N ASP A 43 23.63 11.32 -12.46
CA ASP A 43 23.79 11.41 -13.92
C ASP A 43 24.86 10.50 -14.50
N LYS A 44 25.85 10.08 -13.70
CA LYS A 44 26.96 9.24 -14.17
C LYS A 44 26.56 7.83 -14.61
N HIS A 45 25.42 7.33 -14.14
CA HIS A 45 25.04 5.93 -14.35
C HIS A 45 23.86 5.72 -15.29
N TYR A 46 23.18 6.78 -15.70
CA TYR A 46 21.98 6.68 -16.53
C TYR A 46 22.13 7.56 -17.78
N LYS A 47 22.42 6.94 -18.93
CA LYS A 47 22.24 7.60 -20.23
C LYS A 47 20.74 7.80 -20.45
N ARG A 48 20.22 8.97 -20.11
CA ARG A 48 18.79 9.28 -20.26
C ARG A 48 18.59 10.22 -21.44
N ASP A 49 17.49 9.99 -22.18
CA ASP A 49 17.03 10.95 -23.17
C ASP A 49 16.44 12.15 -22.42
N THR A 50 17.18 13.26 -22.43
CA THR A 50 16.83 14.51 -21.75
C THR A 50 15.55 15.14 -22.30
N ALA A 51 15.13 14.79 -23.52
CA ALA A 51 13.92 15.32 -24.14
C ALA A 51 12.63 14.97 -23.37
N ASN A 52 12.64 13.90 -22.56
CA ASN A 52 11.49 13.41 -21.78
C ASN A 52 11.65 13.63 -20.26
N VAL A 53 12.62 14.42 -19.82
CA VAL A 53 12.83 14.74 -18.40
C VAL A 53 12.32 16.15 -18.12
N ILE A 54 11.59 16.32 -17.03
CA ILE A 54 11.18 17.64 -16.54
C ILE A 54 12.38 18.24 -15.78
N ASP A 55 12.90 19.35 -16.25
CA ASP A 55 14.02 20.06 -15.64
C ASP A 55 13.66 20.71 -14.29
N GLY A 56 14.67 21.00 -13.47
CA GLY A 56 14.53 21.76 -12.23
C GLY A 56 14.40 20.87 -10.98
N TYR A 57 14.96 19.64 -11.03
CA TYR A 57 15.09 18.83 -9.82
C TYR A 57 15.87 19.59 -8.74
N THR A 58 15.32 19.63 -7.53
CA THR A 58 15.95 20.24 -6.36
C THR A 58 16.36 19.14 -5.39
N GLU A 59 17.66 19.05 -5.10
CA GLU A 59 18.18 18.09 -4.12
C GLU A 59 17.94 18.59 -2.69
N ALA A 60 18.01 17.67 -1.74
CA ALA A 60 17.93 18.00 -0.32
C ALA A 60 19.10 18.90 0.11
N PRO A 61 18.90 19.78 1.12
CA PRO A 61 19.99 20.58 1.70
C PRO A 61 21.12 19.71 2.26
N GLU A 62 22.33 20.29 2.40
CA GLU A 62 23.51 19.60 2.96
C GLU A 62 23.25 19.09 4.39
N ASP A 63 22.58 19.87 5.25
CA ASP A 63 22.14 19.43 6.57
C ASP A 63 20.87 18.60 6.48
N TYR A 64 21.01 17.38 5.96
CA TYR A 64 19.92 16.45 5.73
C TYR A 64 19.19 16.06 7.04
N ASP A 65 19.89 15.94 8.15
CA ASP A 65 19.30 15.56 9.45
C ASP A 65 18.33 16.64 9.94
N SER A 66 18.77 17.90 9.97
CA SER A 66 17.93 19.03 10.41
C SER A 66 16.77 19.29 9.46
N TRP A 67 17.00 19.18 8.17
CA TRP A 67 15.96 19.32 7.16
C TRP A 67 14.89 18.22 7.30
N THR A 68 15.33 16.96 7.48
CA THR A 68 14.43 15.82 7.67
C THR A 68 13.57 15.99 8.92
N GLU A 69 14.15 16.42 10.03
CA GLU A 69 13.39 16.69 11.26
C GLU A 69 12.32 17.77 11.04
N LYS A 70 12.63 18.83 10.31
CA LYS A 70 11.69 19.94 10.04
C LYS A 70 10.48 19.46 9.23
N TRP A 71 10.70 18.84 8.07
CA TRP A 71 9.56 18.43 7.24
C TRP A 71 8.75 17.30 7.90
N MET A 72 9.39 16.37 8.62
CA MET A 72 8.69 15.30 9.35
C MET A 72 7.88 15.86 10.52
N THR A 73 8.36 16.90 11.21
CA THR A 73 7.58 17.60 12.23
C THR A 73 6.31 18.20 11.66
N GLU A 74 6.39 18.81 10.49
CA GLU A 74 5.22 19.36 9.80
C GLU A 74 4.28 18.25 9.29
N ALA A 75 4.82 17.16 8.76
CA ALA A 75 4.02 16.00 8.38
C ALA A 75 3.24 15.44 9.57
N LYS A 76 3.87 15.35 10.74
CA LYS A 76 3.22 14.97 12.00
C LYS A 76 2.13 15.97 12.42
N ARG A 77 2.39 17.28 12.33
CA ARG A 77 1.44 18.34 12.71
C ARG A 77 0.14 18.27 11.91
N VAL A 78 0.25 18.09 10.58
CA VAL A 78 -0.93 18.04 9.71
C VAL A 78 -1.69 16.71 9.79
N MET A 79 -1.04 15.64 10.23
CA MET A 79 -1.64 14.31 10.34
C MET A 79 -2.65 14.23 11.49
N LYS A 80 -3.83 13.66 11.20
CA LYS A 80 -4.87 13.40 12.21
C LYS A 80 -4.38 12.44 13.30
N PRO A 81 -5.00 12.42 14.49
CA PRO A 81 -4.64 11.46 15.56
C PRO A 81 -4.72 9.99 15.11
N ASN A 82 -5.70 9.64 14.29
CA ASN A 82 -5.86 8.30 13.69
C ASN A 82 -5.25 8.17 12.30
N GLY A 83 -4.53 9.18 11.85
CA GLY A 83 -3.84 9.20 10.57
C GLY A 83 -2.56 8.38 10.61
N SER A 84 -2.05 8.12 9.43
CA SER A 84 -0.77 7.41 9.23
C SER A 84 0.03 8.03 8.11
N MET A 85 1.31 7.66 8.02
CA MET A 85 2.15 8.09 6.90
C MET A 85 3.15 7.03 6.49
N TYR A 86 3.49 7.06 5.22
CA TYR A 86 4.56 6.29 4.61
C TYR A 86 5.69 7.22 4.17
N VAL A 87 6.93 6.84 4.49
CA VAL A 87 8.13 7.50 3.96
C VAL A 87 8.88 6.48 3.11
N ILE A 88 9.04 6.79 1.82
CA ILE A 88 9.71 5.94 0.84
C ILE A 88 11.10 6.49 0.62
N MET A 89 12.15 5.68 0.79
CA MET A 89 13.52 6.17 0.61
C MET A 89 14.55 5.09 0.34
N GLY A 90 15.70 5.52 -0.18
CA GLY A 90 16.90 4.70 -0.30
C GLY A 90 17.62 4.53 1.03
N HIS A 91 18.72 3.75 1.01
CA HIS A 91 19.50 3.44 2.23
C HIS A 91 20.40 4.59 2.70
N THR A 92 20.75 5.56 1.86
CA THR A 92 21.82 6.54 2.12
C THR A 92 21.53 7.39 3.36
N ASN A 93 20.36 7.99 3.44
CA ASN A 93 19.95 8.84 4.57
C ASN A 93 18.81 8.20 5.40
N LEU A 94 18.67 6.89 5.35
CA LEU A 94 17.67 6.14 6.11
C LEU A 94 17.78 6.43 7.62
N ARG A 95 19.01 6.51 8.15
CA ARG A 95 19.26 6.83 9.56
C ARG A 95 18.68 8.18 9.97
N SER A 96 18.78 9.19 9.11
CA SER A 96 18.26 10.53 9.38
C SER A 96 16.74 10.50 9.58
N VAL A 97 16.01 9.75 8.73
CA VAL A 97 14.56 9.58 8.84
C VAL A 97 14.17 8.81 10.10
N LEU A 98 14.87 7.71 10.41
CA LEU A 98 14.62 6.93 11.63
C LEU A 98 14.87 7.75 12.90
N ASN A 99 15.96 8.53 12.94
CA ASN A 99 16.27 9.43 14.05
C ASN A 99 15.23 10.54 14.20
N ALA A 100 14.85 11.19 13.11
CA ALA A 100 13.82 12.22 13.12
C ALA A 100 12.47 11.67 13.62
N ALA A 101 12.04 10.52 13.10
CA ALA A 101 10.81 9.86 13.53
C ALA A 101 10.79 9.59 15.04
N ASN A 102 11.88 9.03 15.57
CA ASN A 102 12.03 8.77 17.00
C ASN A 102 12.01 10.07 17.82
N LYS A 103 12.75 11.09 17.39
CA LYS A 103 12.89 12.37 18.10
C LYS A 103 11.54 13.11 18.19
N ILE A 104 10.75 13.11 17.13
CA ILE A 104 9.44 13.77 17.11
C ILE A 104 8.32 12.88 17.70
N GLY A 105 8.63 11.64 18.11
CA GLY A 105 7.70 10.73 18.75
C GLY A 105 6.65 10.16 17.79
N LEU A 106 7.05 9.75 16.60
CA LEU A 106 6.24 8.90 15.71
C LEU A 106 6.34 7.44 16.17
N HIS A 107 5.26 6.71 16.03
CA HIS A 107 5.21 5.27 16.28
C HIS A 107 5.39 4.52 14.97
N GLU A 108 6.45 3.71 14.87
CA GLU A 108 6.66 2.84 13.73
C GLU A 108 5.73 1.63 13.80
N ILE A 109 4.91 1.45 12.76
CA ILE A 109 4.00 0.31 12.63
C ILE A 109 4.72 -0.83 11.90
N ASN A 110 5.35 -0.51 10.76
CA ASN A 110 6.12 -1.47 9.94
C ASN A 110 7.31 -0.80 9.28
N HIS A 111 8.38 -1.57 9.09
CA HIS A 111 9.49 -1.25 8.20
C HIS A 111 9.43 -2.22 7.02
N MET A 112 8.94 -1.75 5.88
CA MET A 112 8.71 -2.56 4.70
C MET A 112 9.79 -2.35 3.64
N VAL A 113 9.89 -3.27 2.69
CA VAL A 113 10.81 -3.21 1.57
C VAL A 113 10.03 -3.23 0.25
N TRP A 114 10.26 -2.25 -0.60
CA TRP A 114 9.81 -2.30 -1.99
C TRP A 114 10.94 -2.82 -2.88
N LYS A 115 10.84 -4.07 -3.32
CA LYS A 115 11.73 -4.74 -4.26
C LYS A 115 11.26 -4.46 -5.69
N TYR A 116 12.17 -3.96 -6.53
CA TYR A 116 11.92 -3.72 -7.95
C TYR A 116 12.90 -4.51 -8.84
N ASN A 117 12.58 -4.63 -10.14
CA ASN A 117 13.32 -5.45 -11.11
C ASN A 117 14.47 -4.71 -11.82
N PHE A 118 14.96 -3.62 -11.25
CA PHE A 118 15.97 -2.76 -11.85
C PHE A 118 17.13 -2.52 -10.88
N GLY A 119 18.33 -2.28 -11.43
CA GLY A 119 19.53 -1.93 -10.65
C GLY A 119 20.76 -1.94 -11.52
N VAL A 120 21.74 -1.10 -11.18
CA VAL A 120 23.00 -1.02 -11.93
C VAL A 120 23.95 -2.13 -11.49
N TYR A 121 24.24 -3.05 -12.41
CA TYR A 121 25.23 -4.12 -12.15
C TYR A 121 26.63 -3.55 -12.01
N THR A 122 27.35 -4.03 -11.00
CA THR A 122 28.77 -3.73 -10.77
C THR A 122 29.50 -5.00 -10.29
N LYS A 123 30.79 -5.10 -10.61
CA LYS A 123 31.64 -6.23 -10.15
C LYS A 123 32.13 -6.07 -8.70
N LYS A 124 31.83 -4.94 -8.04
CA LYS A 124 32.41 -4.56 -6.73
C LYS A 124 31.46 -4.70 -5.56
N LYS A 125 30.14 -4.70 -5.80
CA LYS A 125 29.10 -4.77 -4.75
C LYS A 125 27.82 -5.39 -5.28
N TYR A 126 26.91 -5.77 -4.38
CA TYR A 126 25.58 -6.22 -4.75
C TYR A 126 24.78 -5.11 -5.46
N VAL A 127 23.86 -5.51 -6.34
CA VAL A 127 22.96 -4.60 -7.04
C VAL A 127 21.93 -4.06 -6.06
N THR A 128 21.85 -2.74 -5.92
CA THR A 128 20.76 -2.10 -5.17
C THR A 128 19.48 -2.25 -5.99
N SER A 129 18.48 -2.94 -5.43
CA SER A 129 17.24 -3.31 -6.12
C SER A 129 16.01 -3.16 -5.24
N HIS A 130 16.09 -2.34 -4.19
CA HIS A 130 14.97 -2.06 -3.29
C HIS A 130 15.05 -0.65 -2.71
N TYR A 131 13.89 -0.18 -2.24
CA TYR A 131 13.74 0.96 -1.35
C TYR A 131 13.07 0.52 -0.06
N HIS A 132 13.26 1.31 0.99
CA HIS A 132 12.58 1.17 2.27
C HIS A 132 11.25 1.93 2.22
N ILE A 133 10.22 1.38 2.88
CA ILE A 133 8.95 2.05 3.11
C ILE A 133 8.70 2.00 4.61
N LEU A 134 8.80 3.14 5.25
CA LEU A 134 8.61 3.28 6.69
C LEU A 134 7.16 3.69 6.95
N TYR A 135 6.42 2.88 7.70
CA TYR A 135 5.01 3.11 8.02
C TYR A 135 4.87 3.58 9.45
N TYR A 136 4.37 4.80 9.63
CA TYR A 136 4.24 5.45 10.94
C TYR A 136 2.80 5.87 11.24
N SER A 137 2.50 5.97 12.54
CA SER A 137 1.31 6.64 13.08
C SER A 137 1.69 7.79 14.00
N ASN A 138 0.74 8.70 14.24
CA ASN A 138 0.97 9.88 15.08
C ASN A 138 1.00 9.55 16.58
N ILE A 139 0.30 8.50 17.00
CA ILE A 139 0.15 8.12 18.40
C ILE A 139 0.43 6.62 18.52
N GLY A 140 1.07 6.22 19.62
CA GLY A 140 1.37 4.81 19.89
C GLY A 140 0.13 3.90 19.87
N SER A 141 0.33 2.62 20.04
CA SER A 141 -0.57 1.50 19.77
C SER A 141 -2.02 1.56 20.33
N THR A 142 -2.40 2.60 21.07
CA THR A 142 -3.73 2.78 21.66
C THR A 142 -4.76 3.39 20.72
N VAL A 143 -4.32 4.03 19.64
CA VAL A 143 -5.21 4.64 18.63
C VAL A 143 -5.23 3.76 17.38
N LYS A 144 -6.43 3.34 17.00
CA LYS A 144 -6.61 2.54 15.79
C LYS A 144 -6.45 3.42 14.55
N VAL A 145 -5.38 3.24 13.81
CA VAL A 145 -5.21 3.84 12.48
C VAL A 145 -6.14 3.19 11.45
N THR A 146 -6.45 3.92 10.39
CA THR A 146 -7.19 3.35 9.25
C THR A 146 -6.32 2.31 8.57
N PHE A 147 -6.78 1.05 8.57
CA PHE A 147 -6.17 -0.04 7.82
C PHE A 147 -7.24 -0.99 7.31
N ASN A 148 -7.32 -1.17 5.99
CA ASN A 148 -8.35 -1.92 5.27
C ASN A 148 -7.79 -3.26 4.78
N PRO A 149 -7.67 -4.30 5.61
CA PRO A 149 -6.94 -5.52 5.27
C PRO A 149 -7.51 -6.27 4.06
N ASN A 150 -8.79 -6.12 3.78
CA ASN A 150 -9.48 -6.81 2.69
C ASN A 150 -9.78 -5.92 1.47
N CYS A 151 -9.11 -4.78 1.32
CA CYS A 151 -9.41 -3.83 0.24
C CYS A 151 -9.01 -4.32 -1.15
N ARG A 152 -8.06 -5.26 -1.26
CA ARG A 152 -7.55 -5.79 -2.53
C ARG A 152 -7.86 -7.27 -2.72
N PHE A 153 -7.88 -8.06 -1.68
CA PHE A 153 -8.13 -9.50 -1.70
C PHE A 153 -9.01 -9.92 -0.53
N GLY A 154 -9.92 -10.85 -0.79
CA GLY A 154 -10.74 -11.47 0.25
C GLY A 154 -9.98 -12.56 1.01
N SER A 155 -10.37 -12.81 2.26
CA SER A 155 -9.71 -13.78 3.15
C SER A 155 -9.69 -15.23 2.63
N GLN A 156 -10.60 -15.56 1.71
CA GLN A 156 -10.72 -16.90 1.12
C GLN A 156 -10.09 -17.02 -0.28
N GLU A 157 -9.57 -15.93 -0.81
CA GLU A 157 -8.97 -15.94 -2.15
C GLU A 157 -7.60 -16.64 -2.13
N LYS A 158 -7.40 -17.51 -3.12
CA LYS A 158 -6.19 -18.33 -3.26
C LYS A 158 -5.58 -18.13 -4.65
N ASP A 159 -4.26 -18.24 -4.73
CA ASP A 159 -3.56 -18.38 -6.00
C ASP A 159 -3.69 -19.82 -6.55
N ASP A 160 -3.14 -20.05 -7.75
CA ASP A 160 -3.18 -21.34 -8.44
C ASP A 160 -2.50 -22.48 -7.65
N ASN A 161 -1.57 -22.14 -6.75
CA ASN A 161 -0.89 -23.08 -5.87
C ASN A 161 -1.59 -23.30 -4.51
N GLY A 162 -2.73 -22.63 -4.30
CA GLY A 162 -3.51 -22.69 -3.05
C GLY A 162 -2.99 -21.78 -1.94
N GLY A 163 -2.03 -20.92 -2.20
CA GLY A 163 -1.54 -19.89 -1.28
C GLY A 163 -2.56 -18.77 -1.10
N SER A 164 -2.61 -18.15 0.07
CA SER A 164 -3.50 -17.01 0.32
C SER A 164 -3.04 -15.77 -0.44
N LEU A 165 -3.90 -15.22 -1.31
CA LEU A 165 -3.62 -13.97 -2.01
C LEU A 165 -3.58 -12.80 -1.04
N LEU A 166 -4.49 -12.78 -0.06
CA LEU A 166 -4.51 -11.76 0.99
C LEU A 166 -3.20 -11.75 1.79
N TYR A 167 -2.73 -12.93 2.23
CA TYR A 167 -1.47 -13.02 2.97
C TYR A 167 -0.29 -12.49 2.15
N LYS A 168 -0.18 -12.91 0.89
CA LYS A 168 0.89 -12.45 -0.02
C LYS A 168 0.86 -10.95 -0.27
N ASP A 169 -0.33 -10.37 -0.37
CA ASP A 169 -0.47 -8.93 -0.57
C ASP A 169 -0.14 -8.13 0.69
N LEU A 170 -0.26 -8.73 1.88
CA LEU A 170 0.06 -8.13 3.18
C LEU A 170 1.51 -8.36 3.65
N GLU A 171 2.30 -9.16 2.93
CA GLU A 171 3.73 -9.29 3.24
C GLU A 171 4.41 -7.92 3.19
N ASP A 172 5.40 -7.72 4.06
CA ASP A 172 6.16 -6.46 4.18
C ASP A 172 7.24 -6.28 3.11
N VAL A 173 7.39 -7.25 2.21
CA VAL A 173 8.25 -7.17 1.03
C VAL A 173 7.37 -7.06 -0.22
N PHE A 174 7.24 -5.85 -0.74
CA PHE A 174 6.48 -5.58 -1.96
C PHE A 174 7.33 -5.85 -3.20
N VAL A 175 6.92 -6.77 -4.06
CA VAL A 175 7.57 -7.02 -5.35
C VAL A 175 6.77 -6.33 -6.44
N ILE A 176 7.11 -5.07 -6.71
CA ILE A 176 6.41 -4.22 -7.69
C ILE A 176 7.44 -3.65 -8.66
N ASN A 177 7.25 -3.92 -9.95
CA ASN A 177 8.16 -3.45 -10.98
C ASN A 177 8.01 -1.94 -11.22
N LYS A 178 9.11 -1.29 -11.58
CA LYS A 178 9.05 0.09 -12.07
C LYS A 178 8.29 0.13 -13.40
N GLU A 179 7.40 1.11 -13.54
CA GLU A 179 6.67 1.34 -14.78
C GLU A 179 7.59 1.93 -15.84
N PHE A 180 7.52 1.38 -17.05
CA PHE A 180 8.26 1.87 -18.20
C PHE A 180 7.28 2.52 -19.20
N ALA A 181 7.31 3.85 -19.28
CA ALA A 181 6.53 4.64 -20.22
C ALA A 181 7.45 5.62 -20.97
N PRO A 182 8.05 5.19 -22.09
CA PRO A 182 9.11 5.95 -22.77
C PRO A 182 8.63 7.27 -23.39
N SER A 183 7.34 7.40 -23.72
CA SER A 183 6.74 8.58 -24.33
C SER A 183 6.19 9.61 -23.34
N GLU A 184 6.20 9.32 -22.05
CA GLU A 184 5.67 10.21 -21.02
C GLU A 184 6.76 11.15 -20.50
N LYS A 185 6.50 12.48 -20.54
CA LYS A 185 7.35 13.44 -19.82
C LYS A 185 7.21 13.20 -18.32
N LYS A 186 8.31 12.91 -17.64
CA LYS A 186 8.33 12.58 -16.21
C LYS A 186 9.64 12.97 -15.56
N ASN A 187 9.62 13.12 -14.26
CA ASN A 187 10.83 13.16 -13.46
C ASN A 187 11.49 11.77 -13.46
N GLN A 188 12.78 11.76 -13.20
CA GLN A 188 13.61 10.56 -13.34
C GLN A 188 13.19 9.38 -12.46
N ASN A 189 12.52 9.63 -11.34
CA ASN A 189 12.21 8.65 -10.30
C ASN A 189 10.70 8.54 -10.00
N LYS A 190 9.87 8.44 -11.04
CA LYS A 190 8.43 8.24 -10.85
C LYS A 190 8.16 6.95 -10.07
N LEU A 191 7.41 7.06 -8.97
CA LEU A 191 6.90 5.90 -8.23
C LEU A 191 5.84 5.16 -9.07
N PRO A 192 5.79 3.81 -9.02
CA PRO A 192 4.76 3.05 -9.72
C PRO A 192 3.37 3.35 -9.18
N ASN A 193 2.40 3.49 -10.09
CA ASN A 193 1.00 3.68 -9.72
C ASN A 193 0.48 2.53 -8.84
N GLU A 194 0.90 1.29 -9.11
CA GLU A 194 0.51 0.12 -8.33
C GLU A 194 0.93 0.23 -6.86
N LEU A 195 2.17 0.70 -6.60
CA LEU A 195 2.66 0.93 -5.25
C LEU A 195 1.79 1.96 -4.52
N ILE A 196 1.60 3.12 -5.13
CA ILE A 196 0.85 4.22 -4.50
C ILE A 196 -0.63 3.84 -4.29
N LYS A 197 -1.27 3.19 -5.27
CA LYS A 197 -2.64 2.67 -5.13
C LYS A 197 -2.75 1.68 -3.97
N LYS A 198 -1.76 0.78 -3.82
CA LYS A 198 -1.72 -0.16 -2.71
C LYS A 198 -1.71 0.57 -1.37
N LEU A 199 -0.79 1.52 -1.15
CA LEU A 199 -0.70 2.29 0.10
C LEU A 199 -1.98 3.07 0.40
N ILE A 200 -2.58 3.72 -0.62
CA ILE A 200 -3.84 4.48 -0.46
C ILE A 200 -5.00 3.56 -0.07
N LEU A 201 -5.18 2.43 -0.76
CA LEU A 201 -6.29 1.51 -0.50
C LEU A 201 -6.23 0.91 0.91
N TYR A 202 -5.03 0.52 1.36
CA TYR A 202 -4.87 -0.05 2.71
C TYR A 202 -5.07 0.98 3.82
N SER A 203 -4.64 2.24 3.64
CA SER A 203 -4.51 3.19 4.76
C SER A 203 -5.38 4.42 4.64
N SER A 204 -6.39 4.41 3.75
CA SER A 204 -7.39 5.49 3.67
C SER A 204 -8.74 4.99 3.16
N ASN A 205 -9.79 5.78 3.39
CA ASN A 205 -11.13 5.55 2.87
C ASN A 205 -11.48 6.58 1.79
N GLU A 206 -12.55 6.34 1.02
CA GLU A 206 -13.07 7.33 0.07
C GLU A 206 -13.44 8.61 0.81
N GLY A 207 -13.06 9.76 0.24
CA GLY A 207 -13.26 11.08 0.85
C GLY A 207 -12.16 11.52 1.80
N ASP A 208 -11.24 10.62 2.23
CA ASP A 208 -10.11 10.98 3.10
C ASP A 208 -9.13 11.92 2.37
N MET A 209 -8.36 12.68 3.16
CA MET A 209 -7.33 13.60 2.68
C MET A 209 -5.98 12.87 2.63
N VAL A 210 -5.43 12.71 1.43
CA VAL A 210 -4.07 12.20 1.19
C VAL A 210 -3.12 13.37 1.00
N CYS A 211 -1.94 13.32 1.62
CA CYS A 211 -0.95 14.38 1.57
C CYS A 211 0.39 13.88 1.02
N ASP A 212 1.01 14.71 0.17
CA ASP A 212 2.38 14.50 -0.31
C ASP A 212 3.14 15.83 -0.33
N PHE A 213 4.25 15.90 0.38
CA PHE A 213 5.10 17.12 0.44
C PHE A 213 6.11 17.18 -0.69
N PHE A 214 6.26 16.10 -1.45
CA PHE A 214 7.26 15.93 -2.50
C PHE A 214 6.58 15.36 -3.75
N MET A 215 5.61 16.10 -4.31
CA MET A 215 4.71 15.61 -5.38
C MET A 215 5.45 15.05 -6.60
N GLY A 216 6.59 15.59 -6.96
CA GLY A 216 7.43 15.12 -8.07
C GLY A 216 6.67 14.92 -9.38
N ASN A 217 6.31 13.68 -9.68
CA ASN A 217 5.47 13.31 -10.84
C ASN A 217 3.96 13.32 -10.53
N PHE A 218 3.54 13.81 -9.39
CA PHE A 218 2.14 13.86 -8.94
C PHE A 218 1.45 12.49 -8.88
N THR A 219 2.22 11.41 -8.79
CA THR A 219 1.65 10.04 -8.74
C THR A 219 0.69 9.86 -7.58
N THR A 220 1.05 10.38 -6.40
CA THR A 220 0.19 10.37 -5.21
C THR A 220 -1.12 11.11 -5.48
N ALA A 221 -1.07 12.28 -6.11
CA ALA A 221 -2.26 13.07 -6.43
C ALA A 221 -3.16 12.37 -7.45
N TYR A 222 -2.59 11.88 -8.56
CA TYR A 222 -3.33 11.12 -9.57
C TYR A 222 -4.04 9.92 -8.96
N CYS A 223 -3.31 9.08 -8.23
CA CYS A 223 -3.88 7.88 -7.63
C CYS A 223 -4.94 8.20 -6.58
N SER A 224 -4.74 9.26 -5.77
CA SER A 224 -5.71 9.68 -4.76
C SER A 224 -7.04 10.09 -5.37
N ILE A 225 -7.02 10.97 -6.36
CA ILE A 225 -8.24 11.46 -7.02
C ILE A 225 -8.96 10.32 -7.75
N MET A 226 -8.22 9.50 -8.51
CA MET A 226 -8.79 8.34 -9.22
C MET A 226 -9.44 7.33 -8.26
N LEU A 227 -8.91 7.20 -7.04
CA LEU A 227 -9.47 6.30 -6.02
C LEU A 227 -10.51 6.99 -5.12
N GLY A 228 -10.97 8.20 -5.44
CA GLY A 228 -11.99 8.90 -4.65
C GLY A 228 -11.47 9.49 -3.33
N ARG A 229 -10.19 9.88 -3.27
CA ARG A 229 -9.59 10.59 -2.14
C ARG A 229 -9.34 12.05 -2.51
N ASN A 230 -9.42 12.92 -1.53
CA ASN A 230 -8.96 14.30 -1.64
C ASN A 230 -7.45 14.36 -1.55
N VAL A 231 -6.84 15.45 -2.01
CA VAL A 231 -5.38 15.57 -2.04
C VAL A 231 -4.90 16.95 -1.62
N CYS A 232 -3.82 16.97 -0.84
CA CYS A 232 -3.08 18.20 -0.54
C CYS A 232 -1.56 17.96 -0.62
N GLY A 233 -0.78 19.01 -0.72
CA GLY A 233 0.69 18.90 -0.69
C GLY A 233 1.43 19.98 -1.43
N TYR A 234 2.70 19.70 -1.70
CA TYR A 234 3.64 20.66 -2.25
C TYR A 234 4.49 20.08 -3.39
N GLU A 235 4.85 20.94 -4.32
CA GLU A 235 5.88 20.68 -5.33
C GLU A 235 6.76 21.93 -5.44
N ILE A 236 8.04 21.77 -5.16
CA ILE A 236 9.01 22.87 -5.21
C ILE A 236 9.38 23.22 -6.65
N ASN A 237 9.49 22.21 -7.53
CA ASN A 237 9.81 22.39 -8.93
C ASN A 237 8.61 22.99 -9.68
N LYS A 238 8.73 24.29 -10.03
CA LYS A 238 7.67 24.98 -10.75
C LYS A 238 7.33 24.37 -12.11
N ASN A 239 8.31 23.83 -12.83
CA ASN A 239 8.07 23.20 -14.13
C ASN A 239 7.24 21.94 -13.99
N SER A 240 7.51 21.11 -12.97
CA SER A 240 6.71 19.94 -12.65
C SER A 240 5.30 20.33 -12.19
N PHE A 241 5.19 21.31 -11.32
CA PHE A 241 3.91 21.82 -10.85
C PHE A 241 3.04 22.30 -12.02
N ASP A 242 3.55 23.21 -12.87
CA ASP A 242 2.81 23.76 -14.01
C ASP A 242 2.41 22.68 -15.03
N TYR A 243 3.26 21.66 -15.21
CA TYR A 243 2.96 20.55 -16.14
C TYR A 243 1.82 19.66 -15.65
N HIS A 244 1.68 19.47 -14.34
CA HIS A 244 0.74 18.50 -13.77
C HIS A 244 -0.55 19.11 -13.25
N ILE A 245 -0.53 20.36 -12.76
CA ILE A 245 -1.65 20.91 -11.97
C ILE A 245 -2.99 20.96 -12.74
N ASP A 246 -2.97 21.40 -13.99
CA ASP A 246 -4.19 21.44 -14.81
C ASP A 246 -4.74 20.04 -15.08
N LYS A 247 -3.85 19.07 -15.31
CA LYS A 247 -4.24 17.67 -15.50
C LYS A 247 -4.87 17.08 -14.25
N ILE A 248 -4.36 17.42 -13.07
CA ILE A 248 -4.91 17.01 -11.78
C ILE A 248 -6.32 17.57 -11.60
N HIS A 249 -6.53 18.85 -11.90
CA HIS A 249 -7.85 19.49 -11.80
C HIS A 249 -8.87 18.96 -12.82
N ALA A 250 -8.41 18.42 -13.94
CA ALA A 250 -9.25 17.82 -14.98
C ALA A 250 -9.68 16.37 -14.67
N LEU A 251 -9.10 15.74 -13.64
CA LEU A 251 -9.44 14.36 -13.29
C LEU A 251 -10.84 14.25 -12.71
N GLU A 252 -11.56 13.22 -13.15
CA GLU A 252 -12.84 12.84 -12.54
C GLU A 252 -12.59 12.07 -11.23
N PHE A 253 -13.19 12.58 -10.15
CA PHE A 253 -13.09 11.99 -8.81
C PHE A 253 -13.67 10.58 -8.77
N GLY A 254 -12.86 9.60 -8.32
CA GLY A 254 -13.28 8.20 -8.24
C GLY A 254 -13.30 7.46 -9.58
N SER A 255 -12.80 8.07 -10.67
CA SER A 255 -12.83 7.44 -12.01
C SER A 255 -12.13 6.08 -12.09
N GLY A 256 -11.12 5.83 -11.26
CA GLY A 256 -10.39 4.57 -11.19
C GLY A 256 -11.01 3.50 -10.30
N LEU A 257 -12.07 3.82 -9.54
CA LEU A 257 -12.72 2.84 -8.66
C LEU A 257 -13.32 1.67 -9.44
N LYS A 258 -13.87 1.93 -10.63
CA LYS A 258 -14.43 0.90 -11.53
C LYS A 258 -13.38 -0.08 -12.06
N ASP A 259 -12.10 0.33 -12.08
CA ASP A 259 -11.00 -0.49 -12.58
C ASP A 259 -10.38 -1.35 -11.46
N LEU A 260 -10.86 -1.18 -10.23
CA LEU A 260 -10.42 -2.00 -9.12
C LEU A 260 -10.96 -3.42 -9.29
N ARG A 261 -10.09 -4.36 -9.03
CA ARG A 261 -10.44 -5.78 -8.97
C ARG A 261 -11.57 -6.00 -7.93
N PRO A 262 -12.66 -6.68 -8.29
CA PRO A 262 -13.69 -7.02 -7.32
C PRO A 262 -13.11 -8.00 -6.28
N VAL A 263 -13.24 -7.66 -5.01
CA VAL A 263 -12.83 -8.52 -3.90
C VAL A 263 -13.90 -9.60 -3.69
N LYS A 264 -13.49 -10.87 -3.78
CA LYS A 264 -14.39 -12.00 -3.53
C LYS A 264 -14.49 -12.26 -2.02
N ASN A 265 -15.35 -11.53 -1.34
CA ASN A 265 -15.70 -11.81 0.05
C ASN A 265 -16.66 -13.02 0.10
N ILE A 266 -16.11 -14.23 -0.06
CA ILE A 266 -16.84 -15.45 0.18
C ILE A 266 -16.81 -15.68 1.70
N VAL A 267 -17.68 -14.99 2.42
CA VAL A 267 -17.97 -15.35 3.81
C VAL A 267 -19.02 -16.45 3.72
N PRO A 268 -18.69 -17.70 4.12
CA PRO A 268 -19.69 -18.77 4.14
C PRO A 268 -20.87 -18.36 5.03
N LEU A 269 -22.11 -18.49 4.53
CA LEU A 269 -23.34 -18.07 5.22
C LEU A 269 -23.47 -18.63 6.64
N ASN A 270 -22.84 -19.77 6.91
CA ASN A 270 -22.85 -20.46 8.18
C ASN A 270 -21.56 -20.32 9.00
N GLN A 271 -20.67 -19.39 8.61
CA GLN A 271 -19.46 -19.14 9.38
C GLN A 271 -19.82 -18.61 10.79
N GLY A 272 -19.27 -19.25 11.83
CA GLY A 272 -19.53 -18.87 13.24
C GLY A 272 -20.89 -19.32 13.78
N LYS A 273 -21.77 -19.91 12.97
CA LYS A 273 -23.03 -20.48 13.47
C LYS A 273 -22.81 -21.84 14.14
N PRO A 274 -23.59 -22.19 15.17
CA PRO A 274 -23.58 -23.54 15.77
C PRO A 274 -23.80 -24.62 14.71
N ILE A 275 -23.22 -25.77 14.92
CA ILE A 275 -23.32 -26.93 14.03
C ILE A 275 -24.22 -27.92 14.72
N SER A 276 -25.23 -28.43 14.03
CA SER A 276 -26.09 -29.50 14.54
C SER A 276 -25.43 -30.88 14.34
N GLU A 277 -25.75 -31.83 15.17
CA GLU A 277 -25.26 -33.22 15.04
C GLU A 277 -25.65 -33.84 13.69
N ASN A 278 -26.85 -33.53 13.19
CA ASN A 278 -27.27 -33.94 11.85
C ASN A 278 -26.37 -33.40 10.74
N GLU A 279 -26.02 -32.15 10.83
CA GLU A 279 -25.12 -31.51 9.83
C GLU A 279 -23.71 -32.11 9.90
N GLU A 280 -23.18 -32.40 11.10
CA GLU A 280 -21.89 -33.09 11.25
C GLU A 280 -21.91 -34.46 10.57
N ASN A 281 -23.00 -35.24 10.77
CA ASN A 281 -23.18 -36.55 10.15
C ASN A 281 -23.27 -36.46 8.62
N GLU A 282 -24.06 -35.52 8.08
CA GLU A 282 -24.20 -35.32 6.64
C GLU A 282 -22.84 -34.93 5.98
N ILE A 283 -22.06 -34.08 6.63
CA ILE A 283 -20.70 -33.69 6.17
C ILE A 283 -19.79 -34.91 6.12
N TYR A 284 -19.83 -35.73 7.16
CA TYR A 284 -18.99 -36.93 7.25
C TYR A 284 -19.39 -38.01 6.25
N GLU A 285 -20.70 -38.30 6.12
CA GLU A 285 -21.22 -39.24 5.11
C GLU A 285 -20.86 -38.81 3.68
N TYR A 286 -21.03 -37.52 3.36
CA TYR A 286 -20.66 -37.01 2.06
C TYR A 286 -19.14 -37.22 1.80
N TYR A 287 -18.30 -36.90 2.79
CA TYR A 287 -16.85 -37.08 2.69
C TYR A 287 -16.50 -38.55 2.41
N CYS A 288 -17.06 -39.49 3.17
CA CYS A 288 -16.80 -40.92 2.99
C CYS A 288 -17.27 -41.43 1.63
N ASN A 289 -18.43 -40.99 1.17
CA ASN A 289 -18.99 -41.41 -0.11
C ASN A 289 -18.17 -40.93 -1.27
N GLU A 290 -17.68 -39.67 -1.24
CA GLU A 290 -16.83 -39.14 -2.30
C GLU A 290 -15.41 -39.74 -2.27
N LEU A 291 -14.89 -40.14 -1.11
CA LEU A 291 -13.63 -40.89 -1.02
C LEU A 291 -13.75 -42.27 -1.67
N LYS A 292 -14.88 -42.98 -1.47
CA LYS A 292 -15.14 -44.27 -2.15
C LYS A 292 -15.11 -44.15 -3.67
N LYS A 293 -15.49 -42.98 -4.20
CA LYS A 293 -15.40 -42.66 -5.63
C LYS A 293 -13.99 -42.25 -6.07
N LYS A 294 -12.98 -42.42 -5.22
CA LYS A 294 -11.56 -42.07 -5.47
C LYS A 294 -11.32 -40.58 -5.76
N LYS A 295 -12.19 -39.71 -5.28
CA LYS A 295 -12.02 -38.26 -5.45
C LYS A 295 -10.91 -37.75 -4.54
N LYS A 296 -10.17 -36.73 -4.99
CA LYS A 296 -9.08 -36.14 -4.19
C LYS A 296 -9.63 -35.40 -2.97
N LYS A 297 -9.05 -35.60 -1.78
CA LYS A 297 -9.47 -34.96 -0.50
C LYS A 297 -9.62 -33.45 -0.59
N LYS A 298 -8.76 -32.75 -1.38
CA LYS A 298 -8.84 -31.31 -1.59
C LYS A 298 -10.15 -30.92 -2.26
N VAL A 299 -10.54 -31.62 -3.33
CA VAL A 299 -11.77 -31.37 -4.08
C VAL A 299 -13.00 -31.60 -3.20
N ILE A 300 -13.02 -32.71 -2.45
CA ILE A 300 -14.11 -33.01 -1.51
C ILE A 300 -14.26 -31.91 -0.46
N SER A 301 -13.14 -31.41 0.08
CA SER A 301 -13.17 -30.32 1.05
C SER A 301 -13.74 -29.02 0.46
N GLU A 302 -13.43 -28.71 -0.77
CA GLU A 302 -13.96 -27.52 -1.49
C GLU A 302 -15.48 -27.65 -1.74
N GLU A 303 -15.94 -28.84 -2.14
CA GLU A 303 -17.36 -29.14 -2.33
C GLU A 303 -18.15 -29.06 -1.03
N LEU A 304 -17.60 -29.59 0.08
CA LEU A 304 -18.20 -29.48 1.39
C LEU A 304 -18.33 -28.04 1.86
N GLN A 305 -17.30 -27.22 1.65
CA GLN A 305 -17.36 -25.80 1.98
C GLN A 305 -18.48 -25.09 1.21
N GLN A 306 -18.65 -25.39 -0.07
CA GLN A 306 -19.72 -24.83 -0.91
C GLN A 306 -21.10 -25.35 -0.51
N LYS A 307 -21.25 -26.66 -0.33
CA LYS A 307 -22.53 -27.29 -0.04
C LYS A 307 -23.10 -26.85 1.30
N PHE A 308 -22.27 -26.85 2.35
CA PHE A 308 -22.68 -26.52 3.72
C PHE A 308 -22.46 -25.04 4.08
N GLN A 309 -21.92 -24.23 3.14
CA GLN A 309 -21.62 -22.81 3.35
C GLN A 309 -20.82 -22.56 4.63
N ARG A 310 -19.78 -23.38 4.86
CA ARG A 310 -18.89 -23.32 6.02
C ARG A 310 -17.43 -23.15 5.60
N GLY A 311 -16.65 -22.50 6.46
CA GLY A 311 -15.22 -22.29 6.22
C GLY A 311 -14.40 -23.58 6.30
N LYS A 312 -13.24 -23.59 5.62
CA LYS A 312 -12.30 -24.73 5.55
C LYS A 312 -11.95 -25.32 6.91
N PHE A 313 -11.66 -24.48 7.91
CA PHE A 313 -11.33 -24.94 9.26
C PHE A 313 -12.50 -25.59 9.95
N SER A 314 -13.71 -25.06 9.78
CA SER A 314 -14.94 -25.67 10.33
C SER A 314 -15.15 -27.06 9.75
N ILE A 315 -15.08 -27.21 8.42
CA ILE A 315 -15.21 -28.52 7.77
C ILE A 315 -14.11 -29.49 8.24
N LYS A 316 -12.86 -29.04 8.33
CA LYS A 316 -11.76 -29.87 8.82
C LYS A 316 -12.01 -30.36 10.26
N ASN A 317 -12.35 -29.45 11.17
CA ASN A 317 -12.60 -29.80 12.57
C ASN A 317 -13.74 -30.81 12.71
N ILE A 318 -14.81 -30.67 11.91
CA ILE A 318 -15.93 -31.63 11.89
C ILE A 318 -15.42 -33.00 11.44
N LEU A 319 -14.70 -33.08 10.34
CA LEU A 319 -14.18 -34.33 9.81
C LEU A 319 -13.22 -35.00 10.79
N ASP A 320 -12.31 -34.26 11.41
CA ASP A 320 -11.37 -34.79 12.40
C ASP A 320 -12.13 -35.34 13.61
N LYS A 321 -13.11 -34.61 14.19
CA LYS A 321 -13.98 -35.03 15.26
C LYS A 321 -14.76 -36.32 14.93
N MET A 322 -15.35 -36.38 13.74
CA MET A 322 -16.14 -37.52 13.31
C MET A 322 -15.29 -38.77 13.04
N MET A 323 -14.07 -38.59 12.51
CA MET A 323 -13.12 -39.71 12.34
C MET A 323 -12.67 -40.30 13.69
N GLU A 324 -12.44 -39.45 14.71
CA GLU A 324 -12.10 -39.90 16.06
C GLU A 324 -13.26 -40.65 16.70
N LYS A 325 -14.50 -40.10 16.62
CA LYS A 325 -15.72 -40.73 17.14
C LYS A 325 -15.95 -42.12 16.54
N ASN A 326 -15.70 -42.32 15.25
CA ASN A 326 -15.90 -43.60 14.58
C ASN A 326 -14.76 -44.59 14.83
N LYS A 327 -13.54 -44.17 15.12
CA LYS A 327 -12.43 -45.04 15.56
C LYS A 327 -12.62 -45.57 16.97
N MET A 328 -13.39 -44.89 17.84
CA MET A 328 -13.69 -45.33 19.20
C MET A 328 -14.85 -46.30 19.23
N ASN A 329 -15.62 -46.45 18.16
CA ASN A 329 -16.79 -47.35 18.06
C ASN A 329 -16.47 -48.62 17.25
N GLU A 330 -15.25 -48.80 16.73
CA GLU A 330 -14.68 -50.01 16.17
C GLU A 330 -13.77 -50.71 17.20
#